data_f699dff5b68f812594ef80c58595f959
#
_entry.id   f699dff5b68f812594ef80c58595f959
#
_cell.length_a   1.000
_cell.length_b   1.000
_cell.length_c   1.000
_cell.angle_alpha   90.00
_cell.angle_beta   90.00
_cell.angle_gamma   90.00
#
_symmetry.space_group_name_H-M   'P 1'
#
loop_
_entity.id
_entity.type
_entity.pdbx_description
1 polymer ?
#
loop_
_entity_poly.entity_id
_entity_poly.type
_entity_poly.pdbx_seq_one_letter_code
_entity_poly.pdbx_strand_id
1 'polypeptide(L)'
;MKNKGKLNIPSRPPVAKPAPQATQPQGERPSVMIAVPAMEMVNAEFAQHLAMAAANMVANGIKINCAFNIGSVITIARRNLVDIFLKSDFTHIFWVDSDMKFPIDAPMRLLARNKEIVGANYRRRRFPNPTFTGMSGTNGSFKEFQTTDNSPALELIDVLPHGLVMCKREVYEKIPQPHYLQEYVKEINLEIGEDIYFCQQAQKAGYEVWCDQELSREVSHIGIFHFNYNLSVPQ
;
A
#
# COMPACT_ATOMS: atom_id res chain seq x y z
N MET A 1 -13.00 -2.27 70.66
CA MET A 1 -12.44 -1.11 69.96
C MET A 1 -11.66 -1.60 68.75
N LYS A 2 -12.20 -1.43 67.55
CA LYS A 2 -11.54 -1.87 66.28
C LYS A 2 -10.91 -0.70 65.58
N ASN A 3 -9.58 -0.74 65.46
CA ASN A 3 -8.77 0.26 64.84
C ASN A 3 -8.95 0.15 63.30
N LYS A 4 -9.52 1.18 62.63
CA LYS A 4 -9.63 1.26 61.20
C LYS A 4 -8.33 1.87 60.65
N GLY A 5 -7.48 1.03 60.04
CA GLY A 5 -6.30 1.47 59.31
C GLY A 5 -6.72 2.29 58.09
N LYS A 6 -6.25 3.53 58.03
CA LYS A 6 -6.36 4.39 56.82
C LYS A 6 -5.38 3.89 55.76
N LEU A 7 -5.90 3.51 54.58
CA LEU A 7 -5.10 3.22 53.38
C LEU A 7 -4.46 4.55 52.90
N ASN A 8 -3.13 4.59 52.92
CA ASN A 8 -2.37 5.71 52.40
C ASN A 8 -2.21 5.50 50.87
N ILE A 9 -3.01 6.21 50.07
CA ILE A 9 -2.90 6.18 48.61
C ILE A 9 -1.85 7.23 48.21
N PRO A 10 -0.74 6.84 47.53
CA PRO A 10 0.23 7.81 47.09
C PRO A 10 -0.35 8.74 46.03
N SER A 11 -0.17 10.02 46.17
CA SER A 11 -0.58 11.06 45.24
C SER A 11 0.10 10.83 43.86
N ARG A 12 -0.70 10.88 42.80
CA ARG A 12 -0.23 10.80 41.43
C ARG A 12 0.81 11.90 41.16
N PRO A 13 1.98 11.56 40.54
CA PRO A 13 2.93 12.60 40.17
C PRO A 13 2.32 13.58 39.16
N PRO A 14 2.71 14.86 39.15
CA PRO A 14 2.18 15.87 38.26
C PRO A 14 2.49 15.46 36.80
N VAL A 15 1.47 15.54 35.95
CA VAL A 15 1.60 15.31 34.50
C VAL A 15 2.56 16.36 33.96
N ALA A 16 3.70 15.92 33.43
CA ALA A 16 4.64 16.79 32.76
C ALA A 16 3.93 17.52 31.59
N LYS A 17 4.11 18.83 31.52
CA LYS A 17 3.65 19.63 30.38
C LYS A 17 4.27 19.03 29.10
N PRO A 18 3.49 18.86 28.00
CA PRO A 18 4.06 18.42 26.76
C PRO A 18 5.18 19.37 26.35
N ALA A 19 6.34 18.82 26.05
CA ALA A 19 7.46 19.57 25.48
C ALA A 19 6.97 20.31 24.21
N PRO A 20 7.51 21.52 23.92
CA PRO A 20 7.20 22.19 22.66
C PRO A 20 7.48 21.23 21.51
N GLN A 21 6.48 20.99 20.67
CA GLN A 21 6.68 20.23 19.44
C GLN A 21 7.78 20.96 18.66
N ALA A 22 8.90 20.28 18.45
CA ALA A 22 9.94 20.78 17.57
C ALA A 22 9.27 21.06 16.22
N THR A 23 9.34 22.32 15.77
CA THR A 23 8.99 22.72 14.41
C THR A 23 9.81 21.83 13.50
N GLN A 24 9.15 20.87 12.81
CA GLN A 24 9.81 20.09 11.78
C GLN A 24 10.41 21.08 10.77
N PRO A 25 11.65 20.86 10.30
CA PRO A 25 12.19 21.66 9.22
C PRO A 25 11.13 21.65 8.11
N GLN A 26 10.89 22.80 7.46
CA GLN A 26 10.00 22.91 6.32
C GLN A 26 10.54 22.00 5.23
N GLY A 27 10.17 20.72 5.29
CA GLY A 27 10.51 19.71 4.31
C GLY A 27 9.86 20.10 2.98
N GLU A 28 10.57 19.83 1.94
CA GLU A 28 10.08 19.94 0.57
C GLU A 28 8.66 19.36 0.46
N ARG A 29 7.74 20.13 -0.13
CA ARG A 29 6.35 19.68 -0.28
C ARG A 29 6.32 18.34 -1.03
N PRO A 30 5.53 17.36 -0.61
CA PRO A 30 5.46 16.08 -1.29
C PRO A 30 5.07 16.29 -2.75
N SER A 31 5.74 15.55 -3.62
CA SER A 31 5.43 15.46 -5.04
C SER A 31 5.33 13.99 -5.43
N VAL A 32 4.39 13.64 -6.30
CA VAL A 32 4.01 12.24 -6.51
C VAL A 32 4.04 11.89 -8.00
N MET A 33 4.78 10.86 -8.35
CA MET A 33 4.64 10.19 -9.62
C MET A 33 3.61 9.05 -9.48
N ILE A 34 2.48 9.16 -10.17
CA ILE A 34 1.51 8.08 -10.29
C ILE A 34 2.06 7.09 -11.33
N ALA A 35 2.26 5.84 -10.93
CA ALA A 35 2.88 4.80 -11.74
C ALA A 35 1.86 3.68 -12.03
N VAL A 36 1.52 3.51 -13.29
CA VAL A 36 0.49 2.57 -13.74
C VAL A 36 1.10 1.53 -14.68
N PRO A 37 1.40 0.33 -14.20
CA PRO A 37 1.63 -0.80 -15.10
C PRO A 37 0.30 -1.18 -15.76
N ALA A 38 0.26 -1.23 -17.09
CA ALA A 38 -0.96 -1.48 -17.82
C ALA A 38 -0.73 -2.35 -19.05
N MET A 39 -1.79 -3.02 -19.50
CA MET A 39 -1.92 -3.55 -20.85
C MET A 39 -2.32 -2.41 -21.80
N GLU A 40 -2.61 -2.72 -23.05
CA GLU A 40 -3.01 -1.73 -24.07
C GLU A 40 -4.27 -0.94 -23.71
N MET A 41 -5.16 -1.54 -22.92
CA MET A 41 -6.42 -0.94 -22.50
C MET A 41 -6.56 -0.96 -20.98
N VAL A 42 -7.25 0.05 -20.45
CA VAL A 42 -7.62 0.13 -19.05
C VAL A 42 -9.13 0.14 -18.88
N ASN A 43 -9.62 -0.29 -17.71
CA ASN A 43 -11.03 -0.23 -17.39
C ASN A 43 -11.49 1.21 -17.28
N ALA A 44 -12.67 1.54 -17.85
CA ALA A 44 -13.22 2.91 -17.84
C ALA A 44 -13.48 3.42 -16.41
N GLU A 45 -13.92 2.55 -15.49
CA GLU A 45 -14.12 2.90 -14.08
C GLU A 45 -12.78 3.23 -13.40
N PHE A 46 -11.73 2.46 -13.66
CA PHE A 46 -10.36 2.77 -13.22
C PHE A 46 -9.91 4.13 -13.75
N ALA A 47 -10.06 4.38 -15.06
CA ALA A 47 -9.65 5.64 -15.68
C ALA A 47 -10.35 6.85 -15.04
N GLN A 48 -11.64 6.73 -14.74
CA GLN A 48 -12.40 7.77 -14.05
C GLN A 48 -11.86 8.03 -12.63
N HIS A 49 -11.67 6.98 -11.83
CA HIS A 49 -11.13 7.12 -10.47
C HIS A 49 -9.72 7.72 -10.47
N LEU A 50 -8.86 7.28 -11.39
CA LEU A 50 -7.50 7.81 -11.55
C LEU A 50 -7.54 9.32 -11.89
N ALA A 51 -8.36 9.74 -12.86
CA ALA A 51 -8.48 11.13 -13.25
C ALA A 51 -8.97 12.01 -12.10
N MET A 52 -9.97 11.55 -11.35
CA MET A 52 -10.51 12.28 -10.21
C MET A 52 -9.53 12.34 -9.04
N ALA A 53 -8.77 11.26 -8.77
CA ALA A 53 -7.73 11.25 -7.75
C ALA A 53 -6.57 12.19 -8.12
N ALA A 54 -6.15 12.21 -9.37
CA ALA A 54 -5.14 13.15 -9.87
C ALA A 54 -5.60 14.60 -9.71
N ALA A 55 -6.83 14.91 -10.09
CA ALA A 55 -7.42 16.23 -9.90
C ALA A 55 -7.49 16.63 -8.42
N ASN A 56 -7.87 15.69 -7.53
CA ASN A 56 -7.90 15.91 -6.08
C ASN A 56 -6.51 16.23 -5.52
N MET A 57 -5.48 15.51 -5.93
CA MET A 57 -4.09 15.77 -5.53
C MET A 57 -3.64 17.18 -5.95
N VAL A 58 -3.88 17.56 -7.21
CA VAL A 58 -3.55 18.91 -7.72
C VAL A 58 -4.30 19.99 -6.97
N ALA A 59 -5.60 19.80 -6.71
CA ALA A 59 -6.41 20.75 -5.93
C ALA A 59 -5.88 20.94 -4.50
N ASN A 60 -5.21 19.93 -3.93
CA ASN A 60 -4.54 20.00 -2.63
C ASN A 60 -3.06 20.46 -2.73
N GLY A 61 -2.62 20.97 -3.88
CA GLY A 61 -1.31 21.57 -4.07
C GLY A 61 -0.17 20.55 -4.22
N ILE A 62 -0.46 19.28 -4.50
CA ILE A 62 0.54 18.25 -4.77
C ILE A 62 0.97 18.33 -6.24
N LYS A 63 2.29 18.45 -6.48
CA LYS A 63 2.87 18.29 -7.83
C LYS A 63 2.74 16.82 -8.22
N ILE A 64 2.14 16.53 -9.36
CA ILE A 64 2.00 15.16 -9.86
C ILE A 64 2.54 14.99 -11.28
N ASN A 65 2.90 13.76 -11.62
CA ASN A 65 3.00 13.24 -12.98
C ASN A 65 2.34 11.87 -13.02
N CYS A 66 1.77 11.48 -14.16
CA CYS A 66 1.20 10.17 -14.35
C CYS A 66 1.97 9.45 -15.46
N ALA A 67 2.61 8.33 -15.11
CA ALA A 67 3.41 7.51 -16.00
C ALA A 67 2.76 6.13 -16.17
N PHE A 68 2.51 5.76 -17.42
CA PHE A 68 2.08 4.42 -17.80
C PHE A 68 3.26 3.64 -18.40
N ASN A 69 3.39 2.37 -18.05
CA ASN A 69 4.21 1.43 -18.81
C ASN A 69 3.32 0.35 -19.39
N ILE A 70 3.25 0.31 -20.73
CA ILE A 70 2.42 -0.64 -21.46
C ILE A 70 3.25 -1.89 -21.73
N GLY A 71 2.77 -3.04 -21.27
CA GLY A 71 3.42 -4.33 -21.47
C GLY A 71 2.79 -5.46 -20.66
N SER A 72 3.04 -6.69 -21.09
CA SER A 72 2.46 -7.90 -20.49
C SER A 72 3.26 -8.45 -19.30
N VAL A 73 4.52 -8.04 -19.13
CA VAL A 73 5.41 -8.54 -18.08
C VAL A 73 5.49 -7.52 -16.95
N ILE A 74 4.78 -7.78 -15.87
CA ILE A 74 4.63 -6.86 -14.75
C ILE A 74 5.96 -6.43 -14.13
N THR A 75 6.92 -7.33 -13.97
CA THR A 75 8.24 -7.03 -13.41
C THR A 75 9.02 -6.03 -14.28
N ILE A 76 8.91 -6.14 -15.61
CA ILE A 76 9.54 -5.20 -16.55
C ILE A 76 8.85 -3.86 -16.46
N ALA A 77 7.51 -3.83 -16.47
CA ALA A 77 6.73 -2.61 -16.38
C ALA A 77 7.06 -1.83 -15.09
N ARG A 78 7.09 -2.51 -13.94
CA ARG A 78 7.45 -1.87 -12.66
C ARG A 78 8.89 -1.33 -12.66
N ARG A 79 9.87 -2.11 -13.15
CA ARG A 79 11.27 -1.63 -13.23
C ARG A 79 11.42 -0.39 -14.11
N ASN A 80 10.80 -0.38 -15.29
CA ASN A 80 10.82 0.79 -16.18
C ASN A 80 10.21 2.03 -15.50
N LEU A 81 9.11 1.86 -14.77
CA LEU A 81 8.49 2.97 -14.03
C LEU A 81 9.37 3.46 -12.88
N VAL A 82 10.07 2.57 -12.18
CA VAL A 82 11.08 2.98 -11.17
C VAL A 82 12.22 3.75 -11.81
N ASP A 83 12.71 3.33 -12.98
CA ASP A 83 13.78 4.04 -13.70
C ASP A 83 13.35 5.46 -14.10
N ILE A 84 12.09 5.63 -14.53
CA ILE A 84 11.51 6.95 -14.80
C ILE A 84 11.44 7.77 -13.51
N PHE A 85 10.96 7.17 -12.43
CA PHE A 85 10.84 7.81 -11.13
C PHE A 85 12.19 8.29 -10.60
N LEU A 86 13.21 7.43 -10.61
CA LEU A 86 14.54 7.76 -10.09
C LEU A 86 15.27 8.83 -10.95
N LYS A 87 14.93 8.98 -12.23
CA LYS A 87 15.42 10.07 -13.10
C LYS A 87 14.68 11.39 -12.93
N SER A 88 13.58 11.41 -12.19
CA SER A 88 12.76 12.59 -11.90
C SER A 88 13.15 13.21 -10.54
N ASP A 89 12.45 14.27 -10.14
CA ASP A 89 12.57 14.94 -8.83
C ASP A 89 11.38 14.65 -7.89
N PHE A 90 10.51 13.70 -8.22
CA PHE A 90 9.37 13.34 -7.37
C PHE A 90 9.83 12.69 -6.07
N THR A 91 9.20 13.08 -4.96
CA THR A 91 9.52 12.55 -3.62
C THR A 91 8.86 11.22 -3.32
N HIS A 92 7.73 10.93 -3.97
CA HIS A 92 6.95 9.71 -3.79
C HIS A 92 6.56 9.10 -5.13
N ILE A 93 6.44 7.77 -5.15
CA ILE A 93 5.79 7.03 -6.22
C ILE A 93 4.49 6.42 -5.69
N PHE A 94 3.40 6.63 -6.41
CA PHE A 94 2.10 6.02 -6.12
C PHE A 94 1.81 4.95 -7.17
N TRP A 95 1.94 3.71 -6.76
CA TRP A 95 1.58 2.55 -7.57
C TRP A 95 0.08 2.36 -7.58
N VAL A 96 -0.49 2.19 -8.76
CA VAL A 96 -1.87 1.78 -8.93
C VAL A 96 -2.02 0.87 -10.14
N ASP A 97 -2.51 -0.35 -9.93
CA ASP A 97 -2.77 -1.28 -11.03
C ASP A 97 -4.02 -0.86 -11.82
N SER A 98 -4.01 -1.09 -13.12
CA SER A 98 -5.03 -0.60 -14.07
C SER A 98 -6.43 -1.23 -13.93
N ASP A 99 -6.59 -2.08 -12.94
CA ASP A 99 -7.83 -2.78 -12.60
C ASP A 99 -8.27 -2.56 -11.13
N MET A 100 -7.78 -1.48 -10.53
CA MET A 100 -8.17 -1.09 -9.18
C MET A 100 -9.28 -0.03 -9.18
N LYS A 101 -10.21 -0.18 -8.23
CA LYS A 101 -11.18 0.87 -7.86
C LYS A 101 -10.85 1.34 -6.44
N PHE A 102 -10.78 2.65 -6.24
CA PHE A 102 -10.36 3.25 -4.99
C PHE A 102 -10.99 4.64 -4.79
N PRO A 103 -11.12 5.14 -3.54
CA PRO A 103 -11.60 6.49 -3.28
C PRO A 103 -10.71 7.56 -3.91
N ILE A 104 -11.29 8.67 -4.35
CA ILE A 104 -10.56 9.77 -5.00
C ILE A 104 -9.52 10.42 -4.08
N ASP A 105 -9.68 10.33 -2.79
CA ASP A 105 -8.76 10.83 -1.76
C ASP A 105 -7.72 9.80 -1.32
N ALA A 106 -7.74 8.56 -1.86
CA ALA A 106 -6.82 7.50 -1.49
C ALA A 106 -5.34 7.92 -1.50
N PRO A 107 -4.80 8.59 -2.55
CA PRO A 107 -3.41 9.03 -2.54
C PRO A 107 -3.11 10.04 -1.42
N MET A 108 -4.05 10.93 -1.12
CA MET A 108 -3.90 11.92 -0.05
C MET A 108 -3.91 11.27 1.33
N ARG A 109 -4.77 10.25 1.53
CA ARG A 109 -4.80 9.46 2.77
C ARG A 109 -3.49 8.72 2.98
N LEU A 110 -2.95 8.07 1.95
CA LEU A 110 -1.66 7.38 2.03
C LEU A 110 -0.51 8.35 2.33
N LEU A 111 -0.46 9.52 1.68
CA LEU A 111 0.52 10.57 2.00
C LEU A 111 0.42 11.01 3.46
N ALA A 112 -0.80 11.17 3.97
CA ALA A 112 -1.05 11.59 5.36
C ALA A 112 -0.55 10.55 6.41
N ARG A 113 -0.47 9.26 6.05
CA ARG A 113 0.13 8.22 6.92
C ARG A 113 1.62 8.45 7.15
N ASN A 114 2.30 9.17 6.26
CA ASN A 114 3.73 9.52 6.36
C ASN A 114 4.64 8.31 6.65
N LYS A 115 4.39 7.19 6.00
CA LYS A 115 5.21 5.98 6.06
C LYS A 115 6.06 5.84 4.82
N GLU A 116 7.19 5.13 4.92
CA GLU A 116 8.08 4.89 3.80
C GLU A 116 7.43 4.02 2.73
N ILE A 117 6.68 3.01 3.19
CA ILE A 117 5.89 2.11 2.34
C ILE A 117 4.53 1.92 3.00
N VAL A 118 3.46 2.35 2.33
CA VAL A 118 2.09 2.19 2.82
C VAL A 118 1.12 1.99 1.66
N GLY A 119 0.15 1.12 1.84
CA GLY A 119 -0.86 0.88 0.82
C GLY A 119 -2.07 0.14 1.35
N ALA A 120 -2.93 -0.29 0.45
CA ALA A 120 -4.15 -0.98 0.78
C ALA A 120 -4.08 -2.47 0.46
N ASN A 121 -4.69 -3.27 1.32
CA ASN A 121 -4.99 -4.67 1.06
C ASN A 121 -6.32 -4.78 0.31
N TYR A 122 -6.46 -5.75 -0.57
CA TYR A 122 -7.67 -5.96 -1.36
C TYR A 122 -7.86 -7.43 -1.72
N ARG A 123 -9.09 -7.79 -2.17
CA ARG A 123 -9.42 -9.16 -2.51
C ARG A 123 -8.93 -9.53 -3.91
N ARG A 124 -8.50 -10.78 -4.07
CA ARG A 124 -8.18 -11.38 -5.38
C ARG A 124 -9.44 -11.58 -6.20
N ARG A 125 -9.33 -11.46 -7.52
CA ARG A 125 -10.40 -11.79 -8.47
C ARG A 125 -10.62 -13.30 -8.57
N ARG A 126 -11.09 -13.91 -7.50
CA ARG A 126 -11.33 -15.35 -7.44
C ARG A 126 -12.74 -15.60 -6.90
N PHE A 127 -13.54 -16.31 -7.68
CA PHE A 127 -14.90 -16.70 -7.31
C PHE A 127 -14.93 -18.20 -7.04
N PRO A 128 -15.74 -18.76 -6.12
CA PRO A 128 -16.69 -18.05 -5.22
C PRO A 128 -16.05 -17.47 -3.94
N ASN A 129 -14.83 -17.86 -3.58
CA ASN A 129 -14.19 -17.51 -2.32
C ASN A 129 -12.99 -16.57 -2.54
N PRO A 130 -13.22 -15.25 -2.67
CA PRO A 130 -12.13 -14.30 -2.84
C PRO A 130 -11.31 -14.19 -1.54
N THR A 131 -10.02 -14.47 -1.64
CA THR A 131 -9.05 -14.26 -0.54
C THR A 131 -8.43 -12.88 -0.65
N PHE A 132 -7.89 -12.35 0.45
CA PHE A 132 -7.09 -11.14 0.40
C PHE A 132 -5.74 -11.39 -0.29
N THR A 133 -5.16 -10.33 -0.82
CA THR A 133 -3.89 -10.38 -1.56
C THR A 133 -2.70 -10.25 -0.63
N GLY A 134 -2.83 -9.41 0.42
CA GLY A 134 -1.81 -9.21 1.43
C GLY A 134 -1.52 -10.47 2.24
N MET A 135 -0.28 -10.61 2.70
CA MET A 135 0.16 -11.81 3.41
C MET A 135 1.00 -11.44 4.63
N SER A 136 0.88 -12.27 5.68
CA SER A 136 1.75 -12.28 6.85
C SER A 136 2.61 -13.53 6.85
N GLY A 137 3.86 -13.41 7.31
CA GLY A 137 4.82 -14.50 7.39
C GLY A 137 6.05 -14.29 6.53
N THR A 138 7.03 -15.14 6.71
CA THR A 138 8.33 -15.07 6.06
C THR A 138 8.78 -16.42 5.52
N ASN A 139 9.79 -16.41 4.66
CA ASN A 139 10.49 -17.63 4.19
C ASN A 139 9.56 -18.69 3.56
N GLY A 140 8.57 -18.25 2.77
CA GLY A 140 7.67 -19.15 2.05
C GLY A 140 6.51 -19.71 2.90
N SER A 141 6.43 -19.36 4.18
CA SER A 141 5.29 -19.69 5.05
C SER A 141 4.38 -18.46 5.20
N PHE A 142 3.63 -18.16 4.15
CA PHE A 142 2.72 -17.03 4.15
C PHE A 142 1.30 -17.45 4.49
N LYS A 143 0.63 -16.59 5.29
CA LYS A 143 -0.79 -16.67 5.58
C LYS A 143 -1.48 -15.42 5.05
N GLU A 144 -2.74 -15.57 4.65
CA GLU A 144 -3.58 -14.46 4.23
C GLU A 144 -3.68 -13.41 5.35
N PHE A 145 -3.39 -12.15 5.01
CA PHE A 145 -3.56 -11.02 5.92
C PHE A 145 -4.98 -10.47 5.79
N GLN A 146 -5.73 -10.50 6.88
CA GLN A 146 -7.15 -10.19 6.87
C GLN A 146 -7.41 -8.70 7.06
N THR A 147 -8.35 -8.16 6.29
CA THR A 147 -8.97 -6.86 6.52
C THR A 147 -10.39 -7.08 7.03
N THR A 148 -10.68 -6.58 8.21
CA THR A 148 -11.99 -6.71 8.87
C THR A 148 -12.45 -5.37 9.41
N ASP A 149 -13.72 -5.28 9.83
CA ASP A 149 -14.27 -4.07 10.46
C ASP A 149 -13.54 -3.70 11.76
N ASN A 150 -12.96 -4.70 12.43
CA ASN A 150 -12.22 -4.54 13.69
C ASN A 150 -10.71 -4.34 13.50
N SER A 151 -10.20 -4.39 12.27
CA SER A 151 -8.78 -4.12 12.01
C SER A 151 -8.42 -2.68 12.38
N PRO A 152 -7.23 -2.42 12.98
CA PRO A 152 -6.79 -1.07 13.32
C PRO A 152 -6.65 -0.20 12.05
N ALA A 153 -6.61 1.11 12.22
CA ALA A 153 -6.52 2.03 11.06
C ALA A 153 -5.26 1.80 10.21
N LEU A 154 -4.16 1.47 10.88
CA LEU A 154 -2.85 1.20 10.26
C LEU A 154 -2.20 0.00 10.95
N GLU A 155 -1.66 -0.93 10.18
CA GLU A 155 -1.11 -2.19 10.69
C GLU A 155 0.11 -2.63 9.88
N LEU A 156 1.11 -3.23 10.56
CA LEU A 156 2.26 -3.82 9.89
C LEU A 156 1.85 -5.07 9.11
N ILE A 157 2.44 -5.23 7.93
CA ILE A 157 2.22 -6.37 7.05
C ILE A 157 3.55 -6.85 6.46
N ASP A 158 3.70 -8.15 6.24
CA ASP A 158 4.94 -8.68 5.66
C ASP A 158 4.97 -8.55 4.14
N VAL A 159 3.83 -8.76 3.49
CA VAL A 159 3.69 -8.62 2.04
C VAL A 159 2.48 -7.76 1.71
N LEU A 160 2.72 -6.57 1.20
CA LEU A 160 1.70 -5.65 0.72
C LEU A 160 1.55 -5.81 -0.80
N PRO A 161 0.33 -6.07 -1.31
CA PRO A 161 0.10 -6.13 -2.76
C PRO A 161 0.26 -4.74 -3.40
N HIS A 162 0.89 -4.69 -4.56
CA HIS A 162 1.30 -3.42 -5.19
C HIS A 162 0.24 -2.77 -6.09
N GLY A 163 -1.01 -3.20 -5.99
CA GLY A 163 -2.11 -2.57 -6.75
C GLY A 163 -2.56 -1.21 -6.24
N LEU A 164 -2.21 -0.82 -5.00
CA LEU A 164 -2.44 0.52 -4.44
C LEU A 164 -1.45 0.79 -3.30
N VAL A 165 -0.27 1.36 -3.64
CA VAL A 165 0.84 1.58 -2.69
C VAL A 165 1.51 2.93 -2.93
N MET A 166 1.78 3.65 -1.84
CA MET A 166 2.62 4.84 -1.82
C MET A 166 3.98 4.49 -1.23
N CYS A 167 5.07 4.82 -1.94
CA CYS A 167 6.43 4.65 -1.44
C CYS A 167 7.22 5.95 -1.54
N LYS A 168 8.04 6.24 -0.52
CA LYS A 168 9.01 7.33 -0.58
C LYS A 168 10.19 6.99 -1.50
N ARG A 169 10.79 8.00 -2.11
CA ARG A 169 11.97 7.88 -2.99
C ARG A 169 13.11 7.14 -2.33
N GLU A 170 13.41 7.48 -1.08
CA GLU A 170 14.53 6.91 -0.33
C GLU A 170 14.52 5.37 -0.25
N VAL A 171 13.33 4.75 -0.33
CA VAL A 171 13.20 3.29 -0.37
C VAL A 171 13.89 2.71 -1.61
N TYR A 172 13.61 3.29 -2.79
CA TYR A 172 14.19 2.82 -4.06
C TYR A 172 15.67 3.19 -4.22
N GLU A 173 16.13 4.26 -3.58
CA GLU A 173 17.53 4.64 -3.55
C GLU A 173 18.37 3.72 -2.67
N LYS A 174 17.76 3.13 -1.63
CA LYS A 174 18.45 2.29 -0.65
C LYS A 174 18.43 0.80 -1.00
N ILE A 175 17.31 0.28 -1.52
CA ILE A 175 17.22 -1.14 -1.87
C ILE A 175 17.98 -1.44 -3.16
N PRO A 176 18.66 -2.62 -3.26
CA PRO A 176 19.43 -2.94 -4.44
C PRO A 176 18.54 -3.26 -5.65
N GLN A 177 19.06 -3.00 -6.84
CA GLN A 177 18.45 -3.49 -8.08
C GLN A 177 18.69 -4.99 -8.26
N PRO A 178 17.77 -5.71 -8.93
CA PRO A 178 16.49 -5.21 -9.45
C PRO A 178 15.47 -5.01 -8.32
N HIS A 179 14.73 -3.90 -8.35
CA HIS A 179 13.71 -3.60 -7.33
C HIS A 179 12.51 -4.58 -7.35
N TYR A 180 12.20 -5.09 -8.53
CA TYR A 180 11.13 -6.07 -8.76
C TYR A 180 11.66 -7.26 -9.53
N LEU A 181 11.44 -8.46 -8.99
CA LEU A 181 11.86 -9.72 -9.60
C LEU A 181 10.80 -10.79 -9.30
N GLN A 182 10.51 -11.62 -10.28
CA GLN A 182 9.79 -12.85 -10.08
C GLN A 182 10.83 -13.98 -9.97
N GLU A 183 10.83 -14.70 -8.88
CA GLU A 183 11.87 -15.68 -8.55
C GLU A 183 11.24 -17.05 -8.25
N TYR A 184 11.78 -18.10 -8.85
CA TYR A 184 11.44 -19.47 -8.50
C TYR A 184 12.40 -19.99 -7.44
N VAL A 185 11.87 -20.21 -6.22
CA VAL A 185 12.63 -20.76 -5.09
C VAL A 185 12.53 -22.26 -5.10
N LYS A 186 13.56 -22.93 -5.62
CA LYS A 186 13.62 -24.37 -5.86
C LYS A 186 13.44 -25.19 -4.58
N GLU A 187 13.99 -24.72 -3.46
CA GLU A 187 14.01 -25.40 -2.17
C GLU A 187 12.60 -25.63 -1.61
N ILE A 188 11.68 -24.74 -1.94
CA ILE A 188 10.28 -24.81 -1.48
C ILE A 188 9.29 -25.02 -2.63
N ASN A 189 9.80 -25.19 -3.86
CA ASN A 189 9.01 -25.36 -5.08
C ASN A 189 7.93 -24.29 -5.23
N LEU A 190 8.31 -23.02 -5.02
CA LEU A 190 7.40 -21.89 -5.03
C LEU A 190 7.92 -20.75 -5.91
N GLU A 191 7.02 -20.15 -6.70
CA GLU A 191 7.30 -18.93 -7.42
C GLU A 191 6.92 -17.71 -6.53
N ILE A 192 7.90 -16.86 -6.29
CA ILE A 192 7.75 -15.62 -5.52
C ILE A 192 7.44 -14.49 -6.49
N GLY A 193 6.29 -13.84 -6.30
CA GLY A 193 5.86 -12.68 -7.08
C GLY A 193 6.71 -11.44 -6.80
N GLU A 194 6.61 -10.46 -7.69
CA GLU A 194 7.44 -9.26 -7.65
C GLU A 194 7.14 -8.35 -6.44
N ASP A 195 5.91 -8.37 -5.95
CA ASP A 195 5.49 -7.65 -4.75
C ASP A 195 6.07 -8.27 -3.46
N ILE A 196 6.10 -9.61 -3.38
CA ILE A 196 6.75 -10.34 -2.30
C ILE A 196 8.25 -10.01 -2.29
N TYR A 197 8.89 -10.11 -3.46
CA TYR A 197 10.31 -9.80 -3.60
C TYR A 197 10.63 -8.38 -3.13
N PHE A 198 9.87 -7.37 -3.60
CA PHE A 198 10.06 -5.98 -3.19
C PHE A 198 9.94 -5.81 -1.67
N CYS A 199 8.87 -6.33 -1.06
CA CYS A 199 8.64 -6.22 0.39
C CYS A 199 9.80 -6.85 1.18
N GLN A 200 10.30 -8.02 0.75
CA GLN A 200 11.45 -8.67 1.38
C GLN A 200 12.74 -7.84 1.26
N GLN A 201 13.01 -7.23 0.10
CA GLN A 201 14.19 -6.36 -0.06
C GLN A 201 14.07 -5.09 0.79
N ALA A 202 12.89 -4.50 0.88
CA ALA A 202 12.63 -3.34 1.73
C ALA A 202 12.84 -3.68 3.22
N GLN A 203 12.32 -4.79 3.69
CA GLN A 203 12.50 -5.27 5.08
C GLN A 203 13.97 -5.58 5.39
N LYS A 204 14.71 -6.20 4.46
CA LYS A 204 16.17 -6.41 4.60
C LYS A 204 16.96 -5.09 4.70
N ALA A 205 16.45 -4.03 4.05
CA ALA A 205 17.02 -2.69 4.14
C ALA A 205 16.59 -1.92 5.40
N GLY A 206 15.75 -2.51 6.26
CA GLY A 206 15.28 -1.95 7.52
C GLY A 206 14.01 -1.13 7.42
N TYR A 207 13.28 -1.18 6.31
CA TYR A 207 11.99 -0.52 6.18
C TYR A 207 10.84 -1.40 6.67
N GLU A 208 9.86 -0.76 7.27
CA GLU A 208 8.58 -1.36 7.62
C GLU A 208 7.58 -1.21 6.46
N VAL A 209 6.73 -2.22 6.28
CA VAL A 209 5.65 -2.20 5.30
C VAL A 209 4.32 -2.07 6.05
N TRP A 210 3.51 -1.09 5.66
CA TRP A 210 2.29 -0.73 6.37
C TRP A 210 1.05 -0.90 5.49
N CYS A 211 0.03 -1.51 6.06
CA CYS A 211 -1.31 -1.62 5.47
C CYS A 211 -2.23 -0.56 6.09
N ASP A 212 -2.80 0.31 5.25
CA ASP A 212 -3.93 1.17 5.64
C ASP A 212 -5.22 0.35 5.61
N GLN A 213 -5.63 -0.14 6.76
CA GLN A 213 -6.80 -1.00 6.88
C GLN A 213 -8.12 -0.23 6.69
N GLU A 214 -8.16 1.08 6.98
CA GLU A 214 -9.34 1.91 6.69
C GLU A 214 -9.54 2.03 5.18
N LEU A 215 -8.49 2.35 4.44
CA LEU A 215 -8.53 2.42 2.98
C LEU A 215 -8.82 1.04 2.35
N SER A 216 -8.29 -0.03 2.93
CA SER A 216 -8.48 -1.40 2.45
C SER A 216 -9.94 -1.85 2.43
N ARG A 217 -10.81 -1.28 3.28
CA ARG A 217 -12.24 -1.56 3.27
C ARG A 217 -12.98 -0.93 2.10
N GLU A 218 -12.39 0.09 1.47
CA GLU A 218 -13.00 0.88 0.40
C GLU A 218 -12.44 0.55 -0.99
N VAL A 219 -11.33 -0.20 -1.02
CA VAL A 219 -10.64 -0.58 -2.26
C VAL A 219 -11.20 -1.89 -2.80
N SER A 220 -11.34 -1.98 -4.12
CA SER A 220 -11.73 -3.22 -4.76
C SER A 220 -10.96 -3.47 -6.05
N HIS A 221 -10.89 -4.74 -6.42
CA HIS A 221 -10.23 -5.24 -7.62
C HIS A 221 -11.29 -5.45 -8.70
N ILE A 222 -11.23 -4.69 -9.80
CA ILE A 222 -12.17 -4.78 -10.90
C ILE A 222 -11.93 -6.08 -11.66
N GLY A 223 -12.98 -6.84 -11.89
CA GLY A 223 -12.93 -8.10 -12.63
C GLY A 223 -13.97 -8.16 -13.74
N ILE A 224 -13.67 -8.93 -14.79
CA ILE A 224 -14.65 -9.27 -15.84
C ILE A 224 -15.46 -10.45 -15.35
N PHE A 225 -16.78 -10.34 -15.43
CA PHE A 225 -17.70 -11.42 -15.13
C PHE A 225 -18.42 -11.88 -16.38
N HIS A 226 -18.46 -13.20 -16.65
CA HIS A 226 -19.15 -13.77 -17.80
C HIS A 226 -20.61 -14.09 -17.47
N PHE A 227 -21.55 -13.35 -18.03
CA PHE A 227 -22.98 -13.62 -17.93
C PHE A 227 -23.33 -14.72 -18.94
N ASN A 228 -23.65 -15.91 -18.47
CA ASN A 228 -24.06 -17.03 -19.30
C ASN A 228 -25.38 -17.65 -18.78
N TYR A 229 -25.92 -18.59 -19.53
CA TYR A 229 -27.20 -19.23 -19.21
C TYR A 229 -27.24 -19.92 -17.81
N ASN A 230 -26.11 -20.44 -17.36
CA ASN A 230 -26.00 -21.17 -16.11
C ASN A 230 -25.68 -20.27 -14.89
N LEU A 231 -25.74 -18.95 -15.06
CA LEU A 231 -25.46 -18.02 -14.00
C LEU A 231 -26.57 -18.05 -12.96
N SER A 232 -26.33 -18.72 -11.82
CA SER A 232 -27.13 -18.55 -10.62
C SER A 232 -26.53 -17.47 -9.76
N VAL A 233 -27.28 -16.40 -9.50
CA VAL A 233 -26.87 -15.39 -8.52
C VAL A 233 -27.04 -16.02 -7.14
N PRO A 234 -26.00 -16.13 -6.31
CA PRO A 234 -26.18 -16.55 -4.92
C PRO A 234 -27.13 -15.58 -4.21
N GLN A 235 -28.15 -16.12 -3.56
CA GLN A 235 -29.05 -15.34 -2.70
C GLN A 235 -28.36 -14.95 -1.41
#